data_6534c5b50c2c8dd5d5e95a51f67be3f2
#
_entry.id   6534c5b50c2c8dd5d5e95a51f67be3f2
#
_cell.length_a   1.000
_cell.length_b   1.000
_cell.length_c   1.000
_cell.angle_alpha   90.00
_cell.angle_beta   90.00
_cell.angle_gamma   90.00
#
_symmetry.space_group_name_H-M   'P 1'
#
loop_
_entity.id
_entity.type
_entity.pdbx_description
1 polymer ?
#
loop_
_entity_poly.entity_id
_entity_poly.type
_entity_poly.pdbx_seq_one_letter_code
_entity_poly.pdbx_strand_id
1 'polypeptide(L)'
;MSACVAITVASCGVAAAQASAATIAVRQGCVINPDPAVGSPMTVTGAGFTPGDSLDFTSDKGGAFGTATADAAGGFTISIPGPILPTVNPAAARFVLQATDKATGATATAKFAAANLAVLTNPLQAKPSKKVTWTFSGFIPGAEIYAHYLHKNKVAARTKFGRAQGPCGVLKKKAVFYPGKARYDTYRVQVDDSRRYLAKTLPRWVATLKTHIRL
;
A
#
# COMPACT_ATOMS: atom_id res chain seq x y z
N MET A 1 48.31 17.39 -69.08
CA MET A 1 47.68 17.94 -67.81
C MET A 1 46.47 17.12 -67.49
N SER A 2 46.63 16.18 -66.57
CA SER A 2 45.50 15.30 -66.07
C SER A 2 45.02 15.85 -64.73
N ALA A 3 43.75 16.16 -64.64
CA ALA A 3 43.12 16.61 -63.41
C ALA A 3 42.52 15.42 -62.69
N CYS A 4 43.03 15.10 -61.49
CA CYS A 4 42.43 14.13 -60.59
C CYS A 4 41.26 14.79 -59.81
N VAL A 5 40.04 14.25 -59.95
CA VAL A 5 38.88 14.60 -59.17
C VAL A 5 38.84 13.65 -57.93
N ALA A 6 38.99 14.25 -56.75
CA ALA A 6 38.84 13.51 -55.49
C ALA A 6 37.37 13.50 -55.07
N ILE A 7 36.77 12.35 -55.00
CA ILE A 7 35.41 12.14 -54.48
C ILE A 7 35.51 11.84 -52.97
N THR A 8 35.05 12.77 -52.14
CA THR A 8 34.95 12.59 -50.69
C THR A 8 33.61 11.93 -50.35
N VAL A 9 33.63 10.68 -49.93
CA VAL A 9 32.47 9.95 -49.43
C VAL A 9 32.25 10.32 -47.96
N ALA A 10 31.23 11.13 -47.68
CA ALA A 10 30.76 11.41 -46.30
C ALA A 10 30.02 10.20 -45.78
N SER A 11 30.64 9.45 -44.90
CA SER A 11 29.96 8.39 -44.15
C SER A 11 29.08 9.01 -43.05
N CYS A 12 27.73 9.04 -43.25
CA CYS A 12 26.77 9.31 -42.20
C CYS A 12 26.82 8.13 -41.20
N GLY A 13 27.52 8.33 -40.10
CA GLY A 13 27.46 7.42 -38.96
C GLY A 13 26.08 7.50 -38.36
N VAL A 14 25.27 6.46 -38.57
CA VAL A 14 24.02 6.27 -37.82
C VAL A 14 24.43 5.89 -36.39
N ALA A 15 24.32 6.86 -35.46
CA ALA A 15 24.43 6.57 -34.04
C ALA A 15 23.31 5.62 -33.68
N ALA A 16 23.61 4.34 -33.44
CA ALA A 16 22.69 3.40 -32.90
C ALA A 16 22.26 3.91 -31.51
N ALA A 17 21.04 4.41 -31.38
CA ALA A 17 20.46 4.74 -30.10
C ALA A 17 20.47 3.46 -29.25
N GLN A 18 21.25 3.45 -28.17
CA GLN A 18 21.23 2.35 -27.23
C GLN A 18 19.80 2.27 -26.65
N ALA A 19 19.09 1.19 -26.93
CA ALA A 19 17.80 0.92 -26.35
C ALA A 19 17.99 0.85 -24.83
N SER A 20 17.49 1.85 -24.12
CA SER A 20 17.46 1.84 -22.65
C SER A 20 16.57 0.68 -22.20
N ALA A 21 17.04 -0.13 -21.26
CA ALA A 21 16.22 -1.20 -20.70
C ALA A 21 14.93 -0.63 -20.08
N ALA A 22 13.80 -1.24 -20.39
CA ALA A 22 12.52 -0.81 -19.86
C ALA A 22 12.51 -0.91 -18.33
N THR A 23 11.97 0.11 -17.67
CA THR A 23 11.87 0.20 -16.21
C THR A 23 10.50 0.65 -15.79
N ILE A 24 10.02 0.17 -14.61
CA ILE A 24 8.82 0.67 -13.97
C ILE A 24 9.05 0.90 -12.47
N ALA A 25 8.25 1.78 -11.89
CA ALA A 25 8.22 2.03 -10.47
C ALA A 25 6.80 2.24 -9.97
N VAL A 26 6.47 1.69 -8.81
CA VAL A 26 5.25 2.02 -8.06
C VAL A 26 5.62 3.13 -7.09
N ARG A 27 4.95 4.29 -7.21
CA ARG A 27 5.30 5.50 -6.44
C ARG A 27 5.11 5.30 -4.93
N GLN A 28 4.09 4.56 -4.55
CA GLN A 28 3.82 4.24 -3.15
C GLN A 28 4.64 3.03 -2.71
N GLY A 29 5.44 3.15 -1.64
CA GLY A 29 6.13 2.01 -1.05
C GLY A 29 5.18 0.97 -0.47
N CYS A 30 3.97 1.40 -0.10
CA CYS A 30 2.84 0.55 0.25
C CYS A 30 1.50 1.17 -0.18
N VAL A 31 0.65 0.38 -0.81
CA VAL A 31 -0.74 0.73 -1.14
C VAL A 31 -1.61 0.39 0.06
N ILE A 32 -2.23 1.39 0.67
CA ILE A 32 -3.11 1.20 1.82
C ILE A 32 -4.56 1.23 1.38
N ASN A 33 -5.31 0.18 1.67
CA ASN A 33 -6.75 0.08 1.41
C ASN A 33 -7.52 0.45 2.70
N PRO A 34 -8.11 1.67 2.79
CA PRO A 34 -8.95 2.05 3.92
C PRO A 34 -10.21 1.20 4.01
N ASP A 35 -10.77 0.83 2.85
CA ASP A 35 -11.84 -0.14 2.69
C ASP A 35 -11.26 -1.42 2.08
N PRO A 36 -11.30 -2.55 2.78
CA PRO A 36 -10.76 -3.82 2.28
C PRO A 36 -11.50 -4.37 1.06
N ALA A 37 -12.71 -3.91 0.78
CA ALA A 37 -13.49 -4.30 -0.40
C ALA A 37 -13.07 -3.54 -1.67
N VAL A 38 -12.31 -2.45 -1.53
CA VAL A 38 -11.93 -1.57 -2.64
C VAL A 38 -10.42 -1.38 -2.65
N GLY A 39 -9.77 -1.76 -3.76
CA GLY A 39 -8.36 -1.49 -3.97
C GLY A 39 -8.09 0.01 -4.12
N SER A 40 -7.20 0.55 -3.30
CA SER A 40 -6.78 1.94 -3.43
C SER A 40 -5.98 2.16 -4.71
N PRO A 41 -6.13 3.31 -5.39
CA PRO A 41 -5.35 3.60 -6.59
C PRO A 41 -3.86 3.66 -6.27
N MET A 42 -3.05 3.11 -7.18
CA MET A 42 -1.59 3.22 -7.14
C MET A 42 -1.07 3.89 -8.40
N THR A 43 -0.08 4.76 -8.24
CA THR A 43 0.57 5.42 -9.36
C THR A 43 1.76 4.60 -9.82
N VAL A 44 1.78 4.26 -11.10
CA VAL A 44 2.88 3.56 -11.75
C VAL A 44 3.50 4.48 -12.79
N THR A 45 4.82 4.57 -12.78
CA THR A 45 5.60 5.29 -13.77
C THR A 45 6.54 4.32 -14.47
N GLY A 46 6.90 4.58 -15.72
CA GLY A 46 7.86 3.78 -16.44
C GLY A 46 8.53 4.54 -17.57
N ALA A 47 9.62 3.97 -18.08
CA ALA A 47 10.38 4.51 -19.20
C ALA A 47 11.10 3.39 -19.96
N GLY A 48 11.53 3.69 -21.20
CA GLY A 48 12.29 2.77 -22.04
C GLY A 48 11.44 1.74 -22.78
N PHE A 49 10.12 1.98 -22.91
CA PHE A 49 9.20 1.18 -23.71
C PHE A 49 9.12 1.69 -25.14
N THR A 50 8.51 0.92 -26.03
CA THR A 50 8.29 1.33 -27.41
C THR A 50 7.34 2.54 -27.45
N PRO A 51 7.73 3.69 -28.03
CA PRO A 51 6.85 4.85 -28.15
C PRO A 51 5.52 4.51 -28.84
N GLY A 52 4.42 4.94 -28.22
CA GLY A 52 3.05 4.70 -28.72
C GLY A 52 2.51 3.30 -28.51
N ASP A 53 3.28 2.36 -27.94
CA ASP A 53 2.80 1.01 -27.75
C ASP A 53 1.95 0.84 -26.47
N SER A 54 1.13 -0.21 -26.50
CA SER A 54 0.26 -0.60 -25.39
C SER A 54 1.01 -1.52 -24.43
N LEU A 55 0.90 -1.22 -23.15
CA LEU A 55 1.51 -1.96 -22.06
C LEU A 55 0.44 -2.65 -21.23
N ASP A 56 0.60 -3.94 -20.94
CA ASP A 56 -0.24 -4.67 -20.01
C ASP A 56 0.40 -4.80 -18.64
N PHE A 57 -0.39 -4.57 -17.59
CA PHE A 57 0.05 -4.71 -16.19
C PHE A 57 -0.53 -5.95 -15.55
N THR A 58 0.33 -6.81 -15.03
CA THR A 58 -0.03 -8.03 -14.29
C THR A 58 0.74 -8.12 -12.97
N SER A 59 0.37 -9.01 -12.07
CA SER A 59 1.14 -9.28 -10.86
C SER A 59 1.53 -10.76 -10.73
N ASP A 60 2.56 -11.01 -9.92
CA ASP A 60 3.03 -12.35 -9.55
C ASP A 60 2.00 -13.20 -8.81
N LYS A 61 0.91 -12.58 -8.30
CA LYS A 61 -0.19 -13.26 -7.61
C LYS A 61 -1.43 -13.44 -8.49
N GLY A 62 -1.27 -13.20 -9.79
CA GLY A 62 -2.37 -13.24 -10.75
C GLY A 62 -3.17 -11.93 -10.77
N GLY A 63 -3.99 -11.79 -11.81
CA GLY A 63 -4.83 -10.62 -12.05
C GLY A 63 -4.17 -9.59 -12.97
N ALA A 64 -5.02 -9.01 -13.83
CA ALA A 64 -4.69 -7.85 -14.64
C ALA A 64 -4.99 -6.58 -13.84
N PHE A 65 -4.06 -5.63 -13.87
CA PHE A 65 -4.21 -4.33 -13.21
C PHE A 65 -4.62 -3.22 -14.17
N GLY A 66 -4.59 -3.48 -15.47
CA GLY A 66 -4.96 -2.53 -16.51
C GLY A 66 -3.94 -2.41 -17.61
N THR A 67 -4.08 -1.37 -18.42
CA THR A 67 -3.22 -1.06 -19.56
C THR A 67 -2.78 0.39 -19.53
N ALA A 68 -1.66 0.73 -20.18
CA ALA A 68 -1.25 2.08 -20.48
C ALA A 68 -0.72 2.17 -21.91
N THR A 69 -0.58 3.40 -22.43
CA THR A 69 0.13 3.66 -23.67
C THR A 69 1.40 4.43 -23.35
N ALA A 70 2.53 3.99 -23.89
CA ALA A 70 3.78 4.72 -23.79
C ALA A 70 3.72 6.02 -24.60
N ASP A 71 4.25 7.11 -24.06
CA ASP A 71 4.34 8.39 -24.75
C ASP A 71 5.41 8.37 -25.88
N ALA A 72 5.57 9.49 -26.56
CA ALA A 72 6.54 9.63 -27.65
C ALA A 72 8.01 9.43 -27.21
N ALA A 73 8.31 9.51 -25.92
CA ALA A 73 9.62 9.24 -25.33
C ALA A 73 9.75 7.80 -24.79
N GLY A 74 8.71 6.97 -24.94
CA GLY A 74 8.66 5.62 -24.37
C GLY A 74 8.42 5.60 -22.87
N GLY A 75 7.90 6.68 -22.30
CA GLY A 75 7.54 6.82 -20.90
C GLY A 75 6.04 6.71 -20.66
N PHE A 76 5.63 6.56 -19.39
CA PHE A 76 4.24 6.69 -18.99
C PHE A 76 4.10 7.02 -17.50
N THR A 77 2.94 7.58 -17.16
CA THR A 77 2.46 7.70 -15.78
C THR A 77 0.98 7.37 -15.76
N ILE A 78 0.59 6.36 -14.98
CA ILE A 78 -0.79 5.90 -14.90
C ILE A 78 -1.21 5.65 -13.45
N SER A 79 -2.50 5.83 -13.17
CA SER A 79 -3.13 5.39 -11.93
C SER A 79 -3.96 4.15 -12.22
N ILE A 80 -3.62 3.04 -11.57
CA ILE A 80 -4.34 1.77 -11.69
C ILE A 80 -4.89 1.33 -10.33
N PRO A 81 -5.96 0.52 -10.28
CA PRO A 81 -6.44 -0.04 -9.03
C PRO A 81 -5.34 -0.87 -8.35
N GLY A 82 -5.18 -0.71 -7.04
CA GLY A 82 -4.31 -1.58 -6.26
C GLY A 82 -4.96 -2.93 -5.96
N PRO A 83 -4.19 -3.88 -5.39
CA PRO A 83 -4.71 -5.20 -5.10
C PRO A 83 -5.75 -5.18 -3.97
N ILE A 84 -6.84 -5.90 -4.14
CA ILE A 84 -7.80 -6.20 -3.08
C ILE A 84 -7.20 -7.34 -2.22
N LEU A 85 -7.10 -7.12 -0.93
CA LEU A 85 -6.54 -8.09 0.01
C LEU A 85 -7.65 -8.78 0.80
N PRO A 86 -7.53 -10.09 1.09
CA PRO A 86 -8.45 -10.77 1.99
C PRO A 86 -8.52 -10.05 3.35
N THR A 87 -9.72 -9.82 3.85
CA THR A 87 -9.98 -9.03 5.08
C THR A 87 -9.43 -9.66 6.36
N VAL A 88 -9.14 -10.97 6.33
CA VAL A 88 -8.82 -11.78 7.53
C VAL A 88 -7.38 -11.67 8.02
N ASN A 89 -6.47 -11.04 7.27
CA ASN A 89 -5.08 -10.89 7.70
C ASN A 89 -4.62 -9.44 7.59
N PRO A 90 -4.32 -8.76 8.70
CA PRO A 90 -3.82 -7.38 8.70
C PRO A 90 -2.35 -7.29 8.26
N ALA A 91 -1.72 -8.39 7.90
CA ALA A 91 -0.34 -8.36 7.44
C ALA A 91 -0.25 -7.70 6.06
N ALA A 92 0.80 -6.90 5.87
CA ALA A 92 1.15 -6.40 4.56
C ALA A 92 1.51 -7.55 3.62
N ALA A 93 0.93 -7.55 2.42
CA ALA A 93 1.29 -8.47 1.35
C ALA A 93 2.30 -7.81 0.41
N ARG A 94 3.23 -8.60 -0.11
CA ARG A 94 4.22 -8.16 -1.11
C ARG A 94 3.78 -8.62 -2.48
N PHE A 95 4.01 -7.77 -3.47
CA PHE A 95 3.66 -8.00 -4.87
C PHE A 95 4.83 -7.63 -5.77
N VAL A 96 4.90 -8.28 -6.93
CA VAL A 96 5.72 -7.87 -8.05
C VAL A 96 4.77 -7.47 -9.17
N LEU A 97 4.75 -6.19 -9.54
CA LEU A 97 4.06 -5.70 -10.72
C LEU A 97 4.95 -5.93 -11.93
N GLN A 98 4.40 -6.42 -13.02
CA GLN A 98 5.06 -6.57 -14.31
C GLN A 98 4.32 -5.73 -15.35
N ALA A 99 5.04 -4.94 -16.11
CA ALA A 99 4.59 -4.32 -17.33
C ALA A 99 5.15 -5.09 -18.52
N THR A 100 4.32 -5.38 -19.52
CA THR A 100 4.71 -6.06 -20.76
C THR A 100 4.34 -5.18 -21.95
N ASP A 101 5.33 -4.85 -22.76
CA ASP A 101 5.19 -4.13 -24.03
C ASP A 101 4.61 -5.10 -25.08
N LYS A 102 3.49 -4.76 -25.70
CA LYS A 102 2.79 -5.67 -26.65
C LYS A 102 3.49 -5.82 -27.98
N ALA A 103 4.20 -4.80 -28.45
CA ALA A 103 4.89 -4.85 -29.73
C ALA A 103 6.14 -5.72 -29.65
N THR A 104 6.92 -5.57 -28.60
CA THR A 104 8.24 -6.21 -28.47
C THR A 104 8.29 -7.39 -27.50
N GLY A 105 7.28 -7.51 -26.63
CA GLY A 105 7.29 -8.48 -25.53
C GLY A 105 8.28 -8.13 -24.42
N ALA A 106 8.91 -6.96 -24.46
CA ALA A 106 9.81 -6.48 -23.41
C ALA A 106 9.07 -6.34 -22.08
N THR A 107 9.71 -6.76 -21.00
CA THR A 107 9.09 -6.71 -19.66
C THR A 107 9.93 -5.89 -18.69
N ALA A 108 9.24 -5.20 -17.78
CA ALA A 108 9.84 -4.53 -16.63
C ALA A 108 9.07 -4.88 -15.37
N THR A 109 9.74 -4.91 -14.22
CA THR A 109 9.10 -5.30 -12.94
C THR A 109 9.37 -4.27 -11.84
N ALA A 110 8.39 -4.10 -10.93
CA ALA A 110 8.53 -3.31 -9.72
C ALA A 110 7.95 -4.05 -8.51
N LYS A 111 8.68 -3.99 -7.39
CA LYS A 111 8.20 -4.55 -6.11
C LYS A 111 7.45 -3.49 -5.32
N PHE A 112 6.31 -3.87 -4.76
CA PHE A 112 5.56 -3.02 -3.84
C PHE A 112 4.89 -3.85 -2.75
N ALA A 113 4.34 -3.18 -1.75
CA ALA A 113 3.54 -3.82 -0.72
C ALA A 113 2.12 -3.25 -0.73
N ALA A 114 1.15 -4.00 -0.21
CA ALA A 114 -0.18 -3.50 0.04
C ALA A 114 -0.67 -3.98 1.40
N ALA A 115 -1.51 -3.19 2.07
CA ALA A 115 -2.12 -3.55 3.34
C ALA A 115 -3.51 -2.95 3.46
N ASN A 116 -4.42 -3.66 4.11
CA ASN A 116 -5.69 -3.06 4.55
C ASN A 116 -5.44 -2.22 5.82
N LEU A 117 -6.21 -1.15 5.97
CA LEU A 117 -6.33 -0.49 7.28
C LEU A 117 -7.09 -1.43 8.22
N ALA A 118 -6.39 -2.11 9.10
CA ALA A 118 -6.94 -3.16 9.94
C ALA A 118 -6.34 -3.19 11.34
N VAL A 119 -7.16 -3.64 12.29
CA VAL A 119 -6.75 -3.94 13.67
C VAL A 119 -7.33 -5.30 14.05
N LEU A 120 -6.47 -6.21 14.45
CA LEU A 120 -6.86 -7.52 14.97
C LEU A 120 -6.33 -7.75 16.37
N THR A 121 -7.09 -8.54 17.16
CA THR A 121 -6.62 -9.05 18.44
C THR A 121 -6.57 -10.58 18.41
N ASN A 122 -5.57 -11.14 19.07
CA ASN A 122 -5.49 -12.58 19.27
C ASN A 122 -5.27 -12.88 20.76
N PRO A 123 -6.25 -13.56 21.41
CA PRO A 123 -7.54 -13.99 20.87
C PRO A 123 -8.48 -12.81 20.55
N LEU A 124 -9.48 -13.06 19.68
CA LEU A 124 -10.52 -12.08 19.32
C LEU A 124 -11.41 -11.69 20.50
N GLN A 125 -11.56 -12.59 21.46
CA GLN A 125 -12.35 -12.40 22.68
C GLN A 125 -11.47 -12.67 23.91
N ALA A 126 -11.52 -11.76 24.85
CA ALA A 126 -10.76 -11.89 26.10
C ALA A 126 -11.45 -11.16 27.25
N LYS A 127 -11.13 -11.55 28.49
CA LYS A 127 -11.49 -10.73 29.66
C LYS A 127 -10.83 -9.33 29.53
N PRO A 128 -11.48 -8.25 29.96
CA PRO A 128 -10.96 -6.89 29.80
C PRO A 128 -9.51 -6.70 30.26
N SER A 129 -9.15 -7.22 31.43
CA SER A 129 -7.79 -7.13 32.00
C SER A 129 -6.78 -8.09 31.37
N LYS A 130 -7.22 -9.02 30.51
CA LYS A 130 -6.33 -9.99 29.86
C LYS A 130 -5.44 -9.28 28.82
N LYS A 131 -4.15 -9.57 28.83
CA LYS A 131 -3.25 -9.18 27.74
C LYS A 131 -3.53 -10.02 26.50
N VAL A 132 -3.73 -9.37 25.38
CA VAL A 132 -3.89 -9.97 24.06
C VAL A 132 -2.84 -9.41 23.12
N THR A 133 -2.61 -10.09 22.00
CA THR A 133 -1.77 -9.56 20.94
C THR A 133 -2.62 -8.70 20.02
N TRP A 134 -2.31 -7.42 19.94
CA TRP A 134 -2.85 -6.49 18.96
C TRP A 134 -1.97 -6.47 17.72
N THR A 135 -2.57 -6.53 16.54
CA THR A 135 -1.87 -6.38 15.26
C THR A 135 -2.55 -5.28 14.47
N PHE A 136 -1.78 -4.34 14.00
CA PHE A 136 -2.19 -3.14 13.27
C PHE A 136 -1.55 -3.15 11.89
N SER A 137 -2.24 -2.65 10.87
CA SER A 137 -1.72 -2.41 9.52
C SER A 137 -2.43 -1.22 8.88
N GLY A 138 -1.77 -0.58 7.91
CA GLY A 138 -2.34 0.54 7.16
C GLY A 138 -2.31 1.88 7.91
N PHE A 139 -1.53 1.99 8.98
CA PHE A 139 -1.32 3.25 9.70
C PHE A 139 -0.16 4.04 9.09
N ILE A 140 -0.05 5.33 9.45
CA ILE A 140 1.03 6.19 8.96
C ILE A 140 2.38 5.67 9.50
N PRO A 141 3.36 5.34 8.63
CA PRO A 141 4.68 4.91 9.05
C PRO A 141 5.35 5.90 10.02
N GLY A 142 5.87 5.39 11.14
CA GLY A 142 6.51 6.21 12.17
C GLY A 142 5.56 6.92 13.13
N ALA A 143 4.26 7.01 12.83
CA ALA A 143 3.26 7.59 13.73
C ALA A 143 2.98 6.68 14.93
N GLU A 144 2.61 7.28 16.05
CA GLU A 144 2.19 6.54 17.24
C GLU A 144 0.74 6.10 17.11
N ILE A 145 0.45 4.85 17.48
CA ILE A 145 -0.91 4.28 17.42
C ILE A 145 -1.56 4.35 18.79
N TYR A 146 -2.79 4.87 18.83
CA TYR A 146 -3.63 4.98 20.01
C TYR A 146 -4.97 4.28 19.79
N ALA A 147 -5.51 3.65 20.83
CA ALA A 147 -6.92 3.25 20.89
C ALA A 147 -7.66 4.15 21.89
N HIS A 148 -8.78 4.67 21.47
CA HIS A 148 -9.73 5.42 22.27
C HIS A 148 -10.99 4.57 22.49
N TYR A 149 -11.29 4.24 23.73
CA TYR A 149 -12.46 3.48 24.12
C TYR A 149 -13.57 4.44 24.55
N LEU A 150 -14.63 4.49 23.75
CA LEU A 150 -15.73 5.41 23.99
C LEU A 150 -16.92 4.67 24.60
N HIS A 151 -17.44 5.22 25.68
CA HIS A 151 -18.69 4.82 26.30
C HIS A 151 -19.67 6.00 26.23
N LYS A 152 -20.85 5.82 25.65
CA LYS A 152 -21.83 6.89 25.45
C LYS A 152 -21.19 8.15 24.82
N ASN A 153 -20.35 7.96 23.80
CA ASN A 153 -19.60 9.00 23.07
C ASN A 153 -18.56 9.80 23.89
N LYS A 154 -18.28 9.41 25.12
CA LYS A 154 -17.19 9.97 25.94
C LYS A 154 -16.00 9.00 26.00
N VAL A 155 -14.79 9.53 25.96
CA VAL A 155 -13.58 8.70 26.11
C VAL A 155 -13.53 8.17 27.54
N ALA A 156 -13.73 6.85 27.70
CA ALA A 156 -13.68 6.16 28.97
C ALA A 156 -12.26 5.63 29.29
N ALA A 157 -11.49 5.30 28.26
CA ALA A 157 -10.12 4.83 28.41
C ALA A 157 -9.32 5.07 27.12
N ARG A 158 -7.99 5.00 27.23
CA ARG A 158 -7.06 5.13 26.11
C ARG A 158 -5.86 4.21 26.31
N THR A 159 -5.38 3.63 25.21
CA THR A 159 -4.13 2.86 25.17
C THR A 159 -3.20 3.43 24.12
N LYS A 160 -1.91 3.63 24.47
CA LYS A 160 -0.83 3.86 23.52
C LYS A 160 -0.15 2.54 23.22
N PHE A 161 -0.05 2.17 21.95
CA PHE A 161 0.57 0.91 21.54
C PHE A 161 2.04 1.04 21.15
N GLY A 162 2.42 2.12 20.52
CA GLY A 162 3.76 2.36 20.01
C GLY A 162 3.73 2.92 18.59
N ARG A 163 4.86 2.86 17.90
CA ARG A 163 5.00 3.44 16.56
C ARG A 163 4.76 2.39 15.47
N ALA A 164 4.00 2.76 14.45
CA ALA A 164 3.83 1.99 13.22
C ALA A 164 5.16 1.85 12.48
N GLN A 165 5.46 0.68 11.95
CA GLN A 165 6.74 0.35 11.34
C GLN A 165 6.59 -0.06 9.87
N GLY A 166 7.67 0.11 9.11
CA GLY A 166 7.73 -0.25 7.69
C GLY A 166 6.78 0.58 6.82
N PRO A 167 6.83 0.43 5.50
CA PRO A 167 6.08 1.26 4.56
C PRO A 167 4.55 1.10 4.69
N CYS A 168 4.08 -0.03 5.21
CA CYS A 168 2.66 -0.32 5.42
C CYS A 168 2.15 0.01 6.84
N GLY A 169 2.93 0.68 7.66
CA GLY A 169 2.52 1.09 9.00
C GLY A 169 2.03 -0.06 9.88
N VAL A 170 2.83 -1.12 9.99
CA VAL A 170 2.49 -2.34 10.76
C VAL A 170 3.02 -2.23 12.19
N LEU A 171 2.22 -2.70 13.16
CA LEU A 171 2.67 -2.85 14.55
C LEU A 171 2.06 -4.12 15.15
N LYS A 172 2.85 -4.87 15.94
CA LYS A 172 2.37 -5.99 16.76
C LYS A 172 2.74 -5.71 18.20
N LYS A 173 1.74 -5.71 19.11
CA LYS A 173 1.93 -5.36 20.52
C LYS A 173 1.07 -6.20 21.43
N LYS A 174 1.64 -6.70 22.54
CA LYS A 174 0.87 -7.25 23.65
C LYS A 174 0.40 -6.12 24.57
N ALA A 175 -0.91 -6.01 24.76
CA ALA A 175 -1.53 -5.03 25.66
C ALA A 175 -2.82 -5.58 26.22
N VAL A 176 -3.32 -4.99 27.29
CA VAL A 176 -4.63 -5.37 27.86
C VAL A 176 -5.73 -5.12 26.81
N PHE A 177 -6.75 -5.98 26.84
CA PHE A 177 -7.86 -5.89 25.89
C PHE A 177 -8.67 -4.60 26.13
N TYR A 178 -8.87 -4.23 27.39
CA TYR A 178 -9.46 -2.95 27.79
C TYR A 178 -8.74 -2.41 29.04
N PRO A 179 -8.19 -1.18 29.03
CA PRO A 179 -7.32 -0.69 30.11
C PRO A 179 -8.06 -0.10 31.31
N GLY A 180 -9.40 0.03 31.24
CA GLY A 180 -10.21 0.63 32.30
C GLY A 180 -10.91 -0.41 33.19
N LYS A 181 -11.67 0.08 34.17
CA LYS A 181 -12.66 -0.74 34.90
C LYS A 181 -13.82 -1.03 33.94
N ALA A 182 -13.86 -2.24 33.39
CA ALA A 182 -14.93 -2.63 32.49
C ALA A 182 -16.27 -2.75 33.26
N ARG A 183 -17.31 -2.18 32.69
CA ARG A 183 -18.71 -2.43 33.07
C ARG A 183 -19.32 -3.35 32.03
N TYR A 184 -20.39 -4.05 32.36
CA TYR A 184 -21.20 -4.75 31.38
C TYR A 184 -21.85 -3.74 30.46
N ASP A 185 -21.25 -3.50 29.30
CA ASP A 185 -21.71 -2.48 28.36
C ASP A 185 -21.05 -2.62 26.99
N THR A 186 -21.45 -1.77 26.08
CA THR A 186 -20.91 -1.66 24.73
C THR A 186 -20.01 -0.42 24.63
N TYR A 187 -18.79 -0.63 24.16
CA TYR A 187 -17.81 0.42 23.90
C TYR A 187 -17.57 0.52 22.40
N ARG A 188 -17.47 1.74 21.89
CA ARG A 188 -16.90 1.97 20.57
C ARG A 188 -15.38 2.15 20.73
N VAL A 189 -14.59 1.39 19.98
CA VAL A 189 -13.13 1.53 19.96
C VAL A 189 -12.73 2.20 18.66
N GLN A 190 -12.08 3.34 18.75
CA GLN A 190 -11.44 4.01 17.62
C GLN A 190 -9.94 3.85 17.78
N VAL A 191 -9.27 3.40 16.72
CA VAL A 191 -7.81 3.32 16.64
C VAL A 191 -7.33 4.28 15.56
N ASP A 192 -6.41 5.14 15.90
CA ASP A 192 -5.84 6.17 15.04
C ASP A 192 -4.42 6.58 15.51
N ASP A 193 -3.82 7.57 14.86
CA ASP A 193 -2.50 8.10 15.17
C ASP A 193 -2.52 9.34 16.09
N SER A 194 -3.70 9.75 16.57
CA SER A 194 -3.86 10.93 17.38
C SER A 194 -3.84 10.63 18.88
N ARG A 195 -3.03 11.37 19.63
CA ARG A 195 -3.03 11.29 21.10
C ARG A 195 -4.36 11.74 21.71
N ARG A 196 -5.06 12.70 21.07
CA ARG A 196 -6.38 13.17 21.49
C ARG A 196 -7.43 12.51 20.61
N TYR A 197 -8.56 12.12 21.19
CA TYR A 197 -9.68 11.62 20.41
C TYR A 197 -10.20 12.70 19.47
N LEU A 198 -10.22 12.40 18.19
CA LEU A 198 -10.79 13.22 17.13
C LEU A 198 -11.72 12.33 16.28
N ALA A 199 -13.01 12.69 16.22
CA ALA A 199 -14.01 11.84 15.56
C ALA A 199 -13.79 11.65 14.05
N LYS A 200 -13.02 12.54 13.41
CA LYS A 200 -12.78 12.56 11.95
C LYS A 200 -11.29 12.45 11.56
N THR A 201 -10.42 11.93 12.45
CA THR A 201 -9.01 11.71 12.09
C THR A 201 -8.86 10.60 11.04
N LEU A 202 -7.80 10.66 10.23
CA LEU A 202 -7.43 9.63 9.25
C LEU A 202 -5.92 9.35 9.38
N PRO A 203 -5.46 8.09 9.28
CA PRO A 203 -6.26 6.86 9.16
C PRO A 203 -7.07 6.56 10.43
N ARG A 204 -8.24 5.96 10.28
CA ARG A 204 -9.12 5.64 11.40
C ARG A 204 -9.77 4.28 11.21
N TRP A 205 -9.55 3.38 12.16
CA TRP A 205 -10.26 2.11 12.27
C TRP A 205 -11.24 2.18 13.45
N VAL A 206 -12.46 1.66 13.29
CA VAL A 206 -13.51 1.70 14.31
C VAL A 206 -14.16 0.33 14.45
N ALA A 207 -14.35 -0.11 15.68
CA ALA A 207 -15.09 -1.33 16.00
C ALA A 207 -15.93 -1.17 17.26
N THR A 208 -16.82 -2.11 17.47
CA THR A 208 -17.62 -2.24 18.68
C THR A 208 -17.03 -3.34 19.57
N LEU A 209 -16.78 -3.00 20.83
CA LEU A 209 -16.35 -3.92 21.88
C LEU A 209 -17.50 -4.12 22.85
N LYS A 210 -18.00 -5.36 22.97
CA LYS A 210 -18.97 -5.75 23.99
C LYS A 210 -18.25 -6.40 25.16
N THR A 211 -18.41 -5.88 26.35
CA THR A 211 -17.86 -6.47 27.57
C THR A 211 -18.95 -7.26 28.30
N HIS A 212 -18.72 -8.56 28.46
CA HIS A 212 -19.57 -9.45 29.25
C HIS A 212 -18.85 -9.76 30.56
N ILE A 213 -19.42 -9.37 31.69
CA ILE A 213 -18.97 -9.83 33.00
C ILE A 213 -19.84 -11.06 33.30
N ARG A 214 -19.25 -12.25 33.18
CA ARG A 214 -19.88 -13.43 33.83
C ARG A 214 -19.61 -13.28 35.33
N LEU A 215 -20.68 -13.11 36.10
CA LEU A 215 -20.66 -13.25 37.55
C LEU A 215 -20.32 -14.68 37.92
#